data_d4bd5f8c7157b470deab9228d326a8e7
#
_entry.id   d4bd5f8c7157b470deab9228d326a8e7
#
_cell.length_a   1.000
_cell.length_b   1.000
_cell.length_c   1.000
_cell.angle_alpha   90.00
_cell.angle_beta   90.00
_cell.angle_gamma   90.00
#
_symmetry.space_group_name_H-M   'P 1'
#
loop_
_entity.id
_entity.type
_entity.pdbx_description
1 polymer ?
#
loop_
_entity_poly.entity_id
_entity_poly.type
_entity_poly.pdbx_seq_one_letter_code
_entity_poly.pdbx_strand_id
1 'polypeptide(L)'
;MATKAPAPTKPKTSQDGLYIWEGKDRNGKIVKGEMRAGGENQVMASLRRQGILITKIKKRRTRGGKKIKPRDIAIFTRQLATMMKAGVPLLQAFDIVGRGNANPNVARLLNDIRTDVETGTSLSAAFRKFPLYFDNLYCNLVEAGEQAGILDQLLDRLAVYMEKTAAIKSTITSAPMHPP
;
A
#
# COMPACT_ATOMS: atom_id res chain seq x y z
N MET A 1 -20.79 -45.44 12.59
CA MET A 1 -20.23 -44.85 11.33
C MET A 1 -19.80 -43.43 11.63
N ALA A 2 -18.50 -43.24 11.74
CA ALA A 2 -17.96 -41.89 12.03
C ALA A 2 -17.92 -41.09 10.74
N THR A 3 -18.71 -40.05 10.65
CA THR A 3 -18.63 -39.06 9.59
C THR A 3 -17.40 -38.21 9.80
N LYS A 4 -16.39 -38.43 8.95
CA LYS A 4 -15.15 -37.65 8.93
C LYS A 4 -15.49 -36.21 8.55
N ALA A 5 -15.34 -35.30 9.52
CA ALA A 5 -15.47 -33.86 9.25
C ALA A 5 -14.44 -33.43 8.19
N PRO A 6 -14.81 -32.59 7.21
CA PRO A 6 -13.86 -32.11 6.24
C PRO A 6 -12.80 -31.26 6.94
N ALA A 7 -11.54 -31.53 6.65
CA ALA A 7 -10.42 -30.76 7.16
C ALA A 7 -10.59 -29.28 6.77
N PRO A 8 -10.22 -28.32 7.65
CA PRO A 8 -10.28 -26.92 7.30
C PRO A 8 -9.33 -26.66 6.12
N THR A 9 -9.89 -26.31 4.99
CA THR A 9 -9.13 -25.84 3.86
C THR A 9 -8.42 -24.56 4.29
N LYS A 10 -7.09 -24.62 4.35
CA LYS A 10 -6.27 -23.42 4.50
C LYS A 10 -6.74 -22.39 3.46
N PRO A 11 -6.99 -21.14 3.84
CA PRO A 11 -7.30 -20.14 2.85
C PRO A 11 -6.10 -20.06 1.90
N LYS A 12 -6.32 -20.44 0.66
CA LYS A 12 -5.37 -20.11 -0.40
C LYS A 12 -5.21 -18.60 -0.31
N THR A 13 -4.03 -18.13 -0.02
CA THR A 13 -3.66 -16.74 -0.23
C THR A 13 -3.88 -16.45 -1.71
N SER A 14 -5.12 -16.11 -2.00
CA SER A 14 -5.49 -15.65 -3.32
C SER A 14 -4.67 -14.39 -3.55
N GLN A 15 -3.88 -14.40 -4.59
CA GLN A 15 -3.21 -13.21 -5.06
C GLN A 15 -4.31 -12.18 -5.31
N ASP A 16 -4.46 -11.23 -4.39
CA ASP A 16 -5.45 -10.19 -4.53
C ASP A 16 -5.18 -9.43 -5.82
N GLY A 17 -6.08 -9.56 -6.75
CA GLY A 17 -6.04 -8.84 -8.01
C GLY A 17 -6.80 -7.52 -7.91
N LEU A 18 -6.36 -6.55 -8.69
CA LEU A 18 -7.11 -5.31 -8.85
C LEU A 18 -8.13 -5.49 -9.97
N TYR A 19 -9.39 -5.23 -9.65
CA TYR A 19 -10.50 -5.31 -10.59
C TYR A 19 -11.07 -3.93 -10.88
N ILE A 20 -11.22 -3.62 -12.16
CA ILE A 20 -11.92 -2.43 -12.63
C ILE A 20 -13.35 -2.85 -12.96
N TRP A 21 -14.31 -2.16 -12.39
CA TRP A 21 -15.72 -2.47 -12.61
C TRP A 21 -16.49 -1.24 -13.06
N GLU A 22 -17.52 -1.49 -13.83
CA GLU A 22 -18.53 -0.51 -14.23
C GLU A 22 -19.90 -1.09 -13.93
N GLY A 23 -20.76 -0.29 -13.37
CA GLY A 23 -22.10 -0.73 -13.00
C GLY A 23 -23.08 0.43 -12.95
N LYS A 24 -24.31 0.10 -12.59
CA LYS A 24 -25.40 1.06 -12.36
C LYS A 24 -25.80 1.02 -10.90
N ASP A 25 -25.99 2.19 -10.31
CA ASP A 25 -26.53 2.31 -8.97
C ASP A 25 -28.07 2.13 -8.97
N ARG A 26 -28.69 2.24 -7.79
CA ARG A 26 -30.16 2.10 -7.65
C ARG A 26 -30.94 3.15 -8.44
N ASN A 27 -30.31 4.28 -8.76
CA ASN A 27 -30.91 5.37 -9.53
C ASN A 27 -30.67 5.24 -11.04
N GLY A 28 -30.03 4.15 -11.47
CA GLY A 28 -29.67 3.94 -12.87
C GLY A 28 -28.47 4.73 -13.35
N LYS A 29 -27.75 5.41 -12.46
CA LYS A 29 -26.54 6.17 -12.77
C LYS A 29 -25.37 5.24 -12.98
N ILE A 30 -24.57 5.48 -14.01
CA ILE A 30 -23.36 4.72 -14.29
C ILE A 30 -22.28 5.10 -13.27
N VAL A 31 -21.76 4.12 -12.55
CA VAL A 31 -20.68 4.24 -11.58
C VAL A 31 -19.52 3.37 -12.02
N LYS A 32 -18.32 3.88 -11.87
CA LYS A 32 -17.07 3.17 -12.15
C LYS A 32 -16.19 3.17 -10.91
N GLY A 33 -15.44 2.11 -10.72
CA GLY A 33 -14.52 2.04 -9.60
C GLY A 33 -13.49 0.93 -9.74
N GLU A 34 -12.60 0.86 -8.77
CA GLU A 34 -11.60 -0.18 -8.65
C GLU A 34 -11.76 -0.87 -7.30
N MET A 35 -11.53 -2.18 -7.26
CA MET A 35 -11.59 -2.96 -6.04
C MET A 35 -10.54 -4.05 -6.05
N ARG A 36 -9.88 -4.23 -4.94
CA ARG A 36 -9.01 -5.40 -4.72
C ARG A 36 -9.82 -6.55 -4.18
N ALA A 37 -9.70 -7.69 -4.80
CA ALA A 37 -10.38 -8.91 -4.37
C ALA A 37 -9.62 -10.15 -4.85
N GLY A 38 -9.88 -11.27 -4.20
CA GLY A 38 -9.31 -12.57 -4.58
C GLY A 38 -9.93 -13.18 -5.84
N GLY A 39 -11.01 -12.61 -6.37
CA GLY A 39 -11.69 -13.09 -7.56
C GLY A 39 -12.87 -12.21 -7.96
N GLU A 40 -13.36 -12.38 -9.18
CA GLU A 40 -14.52 -11.64 -9.69
C GLU A 40 -15.76 -11.83 -8.82
N ASN A 41 -15.98 -13.03 -8.31
CA ASN A 41 -17.14 -13.34 -7.46
C ASN A 41 -17.17 -12.50 -6.18
N GLN A 42 -16.02 -12.23 -5.59
CA GLN A 42 -15.90 -11.38 -4.40
C GLN A 42 -16.23 -9.93 -4.73
N VAL A 43 -15.78 -9.43 -5.86
CA VAL A 43 -16.12 -8.09 -6.34
C VAL A 43 -17.61 -7.96 -6.58
N MET A 44 -18.20 -8.93 -7.28
CA MET A 44 -19.63 -8.96 -7.56
C MET A 44 -20.48 -9.00 -6.29
N ALA A 45 -20.11 -9.85 -5.32
CA ALA A 45 -20.83 -9.96 -4.06
C ALA A 45 -20.75 -8.66 -3.24
N SER A 46 -19.57 -8.05 -3.18
CA SER A 46 -19.36 -6.79 -2.47
C SER A 46 -20.15 -5.63 -3.07
N LEU A 47 -20.14 -5.50 -4.39
CA LEU A 47 -20.88 -4.44 -5.09
C LEU A 47 -22.39 -4.66 -5.05
N ARG A 48 -22.83 -5.91 -5.10
CA ARG A 48 -24.25 -6.26 -4.94
C ARG A 48 -24.79 -5.84 -3.58
N ARG A 49 -23.99 -6.00 -2.51
CA ARG A 49 -24.34 -5.51 -1.16
C ARG A 49 -24.52 -3.99 -1.11
N GLN A 50 -23.76 -3.27 -1.94
CA GLN A 50 -23.85 -1.81 -2.05
C GLN A 50 -25.01 -1.36 -2.97
N GLY A 51 -25.72 -2.29 -3.58
CA GLY A 51 -26.81 -2.00 -4.50
C GLY A 51 -26.39 -1.64 -5.91
N ILE A 52 -25.18 -2.01 -6.30
CA ILE A 52 -24.62 -1.74 -7.63
C ILE A 52 -24.79 -2.98 -8.50
N LEU A 53 -25.41 -2.82 -9.67
CA LEU A 53 -25.51 -3.81 -10.72
C LEU A 53 -24.31 -3.70 -11.64
N ILE A 54 -23.45 -4.72 -11.62
CA ILE A 54 -22.24 -4.74 -12.45
C ILE A 54 -22.62 -5.02 -13.90
N THR A 55 -22.19 -4.14 -14.80
CA THR A 55 -22.32 -4.32 -16.25
C THR A 55 -21.03 -4.80 -16.90
N LYS A 56 -19.89 -4.40 -16.36
CA LYS A 56 -18.55 -4.84 -16.80
C LYS A 56 -17.64 -5.03 -15.61
N ILE A 57 -16.84 -6.09 -15.65
CA ILE A 57 -15.78 -6.35 -14.69
C ILE A 57 -14.53 -6.83 -15.46
N LYS A 58 -13.38 -6.27 -15.13
CA LYS A 58 -12.13 -6.59 -15.79
C LYS A 58 -11.02 -6.67 -14.77
N LYS A 59 -10.27 -7.77 -14.79
CA LYS A 59 -9.06 -7.87 -13.99
C LYS A 59 -7.99 -6.97 -14.62
N ARG A 60 -7.53 -5.99 -13.87
CA ARG A 60 -6.43 -5.15 -14.32
C ARG A 60 -5.15 -5.97 -14.28
N ARG A 61 -4.62 -6.29 -15.43
CA ARG A 61 -3.26 -6.81 -15.50
C ARG A 61 -2.33 -5.69 -15.08
N THR A 62 -1.65 -5.88 -13.96
CA THR A 62 -0.54 -5.02 -13.57
C THR A 62 0.58 -5.22 -14.58
N ARG A 63 0.55 -4.44 -15.65
CA ARG A 63 1.65 -4.46 -16.60
C ARG A 63 2.90 -3.97 -15.90
N GLY A 64 3.81 -4.91 -15.60
CA GLY A 64 5.22 -4.65 -15.52
C GLY A 64 5.71 -3.77 -14.38
N GLY A 65 4.93 -3.56 -13.34
CA GLY A 65 5.45 -2.93 -12.13
C GLY A 65 6.34 -3.91 -11.38
N LYS A 66 7.57 -3.53 -11.12
CA LYS A 66 8.45 -4.30 -10.26
C LYS A 66 7.84 -4.40 -8.87
N LYS A 67 8.05 -5.53 -8.20
CA LYS A 67 7.68 -5.71 -6.81
C LYS A 67 8.23 -4.56 -5.95
N ILE A 68 7.42 -4.07 -5.03
CA ILE A 68 7.87 -3.04 -4.07
C ILE A 68 8.83 -3.68 -3.09
N LYS A 69 10.05 -3.15 -3.01
CA LYS A 69 11.10 -3.63 -2.12
C LYS A 69 11.24 -2.71 -0.91
N PRO A 70 11.82 -3.18 0.20
CA PRO A 70 12.11 -2.32 1.36
C PRO A 70 12.93 -1.08 0.99
N ARG A 71 13.81 -1.18 0.00
CA ARG A 71 14.58 -0.05 -0.53
C ARG A 71 13.68 1.05 -1.09
N ASP A 72 12.61 0.68 -1.78
CA ASP A 72 11.66 1.65 -2.33
C ASP A 72 10.97 2.45 -1.23
N ILE A 73 10.62 1.78 -0.14
CA ILE A 73 10.02 2.43 1.03
C ILE A 73 11.03 3.35 1.73
N ALA A 74 12.29 2.94 1.83
CA ALA A 74 13.35 3.77 2.40
C ALA A 74 13.55 5.05 1.58
N ILE A 75 13.62 4.95 0.26
CA ILE A 75 13.74 6.09 -0.66
C ILE A 75 12.53 7.03 -0.53
N PHE A 76 11.34 6.48 -0.54
CA PHE A 76 10.11 7.24 -0.35
C PHE A 76 10.11 7.99 0.99
N THR A 77 10.46 7.32 2.08
CA THR A 77 10.50 7.91 3.42
C THR A 77 11.49 9.07 3.49
N ARG A 78 12.67 8.92 2.88
CA ARG A 78 13.67 9.99 2.78
C ARG A 78 13.16 11.20 2.00
N GLN A 79 12.54 10.96 0.85
CA GLN A 79 12.01 12.03 0.02
C GLN A 79 10.89 12.79 0.74
N LEU A 80 9.99 12.06 1.38
CA LEU A 80 8.90 12.66 2.16
C LEU A 80 9.42 13.51 3.32
N ALA A 81 10.37 12.97 4.09
CA ALA A 81 11.00 13.68 5.19
C ALA A 81 11.69 14.98 4.74
N THR A 82 12.43 14.92 3.65
CA THR A 82 13.14 16.07 3.07
C THR A 82 12.16 17.17 2.65
N MET A 83 11.07 16.79 1.99
CA MET A 83 10.06 17.76 1.55
C MET A 83 9.33 18.41 2.73
N MET A 84 8.97 17.63 3.73
CA MET A 84 8.32 18.15 4.91
C MET A 84 9.21 19.08 5.72
N LYS A 85 10.50 18.78 5.82
CA LYS A 85 11.48 19.70 6.43
C LYS A 85 11.60 21.03 5.68
N ALA A 86 11.43 21.00 4.36
CA ALA A 86 11.42 22.19 3.53
C ALA A 86 10.10 22.99 3.61
N GLY A 87 9.12 22.51 4.40
CA GLY A 87 7.84 23.17 4.58
C GLY A 87 6.77 22.80 3.56
N VAL A 88 7.01 21.77 2.74
CA VAL A 88 6.00 21.29 1.78
C VAL A 88 4.88 20.58 2.53
N PRO A 89 3.60 20.93 2.29
CA PRO A 89 2.47 20.24 2.91
C PRO A 89 2.46 18.75 2.59
N LEU A 90 1.98 17.94 3.53
CA LEU A 90 2.01 16.47 3.45
C LEU A 90 1.40 15.93 2.16
N LEU A 91 0.20 16.35 1.80
CA LEU A 91 -0.49 15.87 0.60
C LEU A 91 0.25 16.24 -0.68
N GLN A 92 0.81 17.44 -0.73
CA GLN A 92 1.60 17.91 -1.86
C GLN A 92 2.91 17.11 -1.97
N ALA A 93 3.54 16.78 -0.84
CA ALA A 93 4.74 15.95 -0.81
C ALA A 93 4.45 14.56 -1.37
N PHE A 94 3.33 13.95 -1.01
CA PHE A 94 2.90 12.67 -1.58
C PHE A 94 2.71 12.74 -3.10
N ASP A 95 2.11 13.81 -3.60
CA ASP A 95 1.95 14.01 -5.04
C ASP A 95 3.28 14.06 -5.77
N ILE A 96 4.20 14.85 -5.26
CA ILE A 96 5.51 15.05 -5.89
C ILE A 96 6.30 13.74 -5.91
N VAL A 97 6.36 13.06 -4.76
CA VAL A 97 7.09 11.78 -4.65
C VAL A 97 6.45 10.70 -5.50
N GLY A 98 5.12 10.63 -5.54
CA GLY A 98 4.38 9.65 -6.33
C GLY A 98 4.60 9.82 -7.83
N ARG A 99 4.52 11.06 -8.33
CA ARG A 99 4.73 11.35 -9.75
C ARG A 99 6.17 11.12 -10.21
N GLY A 100 7.14 11.36 -9.32
CA GLY A 100 8.56 11.17 -9.61
C GLY A 100 9.04 9.72 -9.48
N ASN A 101 8.19 8.79 -9.07
CA ASN A 101 8.61 7.42 -8.82
C ASN A 101 8.63 6.58 -10.11
N ALA A 102 9.76 5.94 -10.37
CA ALA A 102 9.95 5.08 -11.55
C ALA A 102 9.14 3.78 -11.48
N ASN A 103 8.79 3.31 -10.28
CA ASN A 103 8.01 2.09 -10.10
C ASN A 103 6.52 2.42 -10.00
N PRO A 104 5.68 2.02 -10.99
CA PRO A 104 4.25 2.30 -10.98
C PRO A 104 3.50 1.73 -9.77
N ASN A 105 3.98 0.64 -9.19
CA ASN A 105 3.37 0.05 -8.00
C ASN A 105 3.61 0.91 -6.75
N VAL A 106 4.78 1.50 -6.62
CA VAL A 106 5.06 2.48 -5.56
C VAL A 106 4.21 3.73 -5.74
N ALA A 107 4.13 4.26 -6.95
CA ALA A 107 3.28 5.42 -7.26
C ALA A 107 1.81 5.16 -6.89
N ARG A 108 1.30 3.99 -7.18
CA ARG A 108 -0.07 3.58 -6.81
C ARG A 108 -0.25 3.46 -5.31
N LEU A 109 0.68 2.84 -4.61
CA LEU A 109 0.67 2.73 -3.15
C LEU A 109 0.62 4.12 -2.50
N LEU A 110 1.46 5.04 -2.95
CA LEU A 110 1.50 6.40 -2.42
C LEU A 110 0.22 7.18 -2.71
N ASN A 111 -0.37 6.97 -3.89
CA ASN A 111 -1.66 7.58 -4.23
C ASN A 111 -2.80 7.04 -3.36
N ASP A 112 -2.82 5.75 -3.07
CA ASP A 112 -3.82 5.14 -2.17
C ASP A 112 -3.72 5.73 -0.76
N ILE A 113 -2.52 5.86 -0.24
CA ILE A 113 -2.27 6.46 1.08
C ILE A 113 -2.68 7.94 1.09
N ARG A 114 -2.28 8.68 0.06
CA ARG A 114 -2.66 10.09 -0.10
C ARG A 114 -4.16 10.28 -0.10
N THR A 115 -4.89 9.46 -0.84
CA THR A 115 -6.35 9.52 -0.92
C THR A 115 -7.00 9.27 0.45
N ASP A 116 -6.50 8.31 1.19
CA ASP A 116 -6.99 8.03 2.55
C ASP A 116 -6.78 9.22 3.49
N VAL A 117 -5.60 9.83 3.44
CA VAL A 117 -5.29 11.01 4.27
C VAL A 117 -6.15 12.20 3.86
N GLU A 118 -6.35 12.42 2.57
CA GLU A 118 -7.20 13.49 2.03
C GLU A 118 -8.65 13.36 2.51
N THR A 119 -9.15 12.14 2.67
CA THR A 119 -10.51 11.87 3.15
C THR A 119 -10.65 11.89 4.68
N GLY A 120 -9.58 12.19 5.40
CA GLY A 120 -9.61 12.39 6.86
C GLY A 120 -8.99 11.26 7.69
N THR A 121 -8.44 10.23 7.06
CA THR A 121 -7.70 9.17 7.76
C THR A 121 -6.34 9.71 8.22
N SER A 122 -5.90 9.37 9.44
CA SER A 122 -4.55 9.72 9.88
C SER A 122 -3.49 9.02 9.03
N LEU A 123 -2.32 9.61 8.92
CA LEU A 123 -1.24 9.03 8.13
C LEU A 123 -0.82 7.65 8.66
N SER A 124 -0.72 7.50 9.97
CA SER A 124 -0.41 6.21 10.61
C SER A 124 -1.47 5.15 10.31
N ALA A 125 -2.75 5.50 10.37
CA ALA A 125 -3.84 4.58 10.04
C ALA A 125 -3.82 4.20 8.55
N ALA A 126 -3.49 5.12 7.66
CA ALA A 126 -3.34 4.85 6.24
C ALA A 126 -2.19 3.86 5.97
N PHE A 127 -1.04 4.04 6.63
CA PHE A 127 0.08 3.10 6.53
C PHE A 127 -0.25 1.71 7.09
N ARG A 128 -1.05 1.63 8.16
CA ARG A 128 -1.45 0.35 8.76
C ARG A 128 -2.29 -0.53 7.83
N LYS A 129 -2.90 0.04 6.81
CA LYS A 129 -3.61 -0.74 5.79
C LYS A 129 -2.68 -1.56 4.90
N PHE A 130 -1.39 -1.27 4.91
CA PHE A 130 -0.38 -1.93 4.10
C PHE A 130 0.74 -2.54 4.97
N PRO A 131 0.41 -3.53 5.81
CA PRO A 131 1.38 -4.09 6.77
C PRO A 131 2.55 -4.82 6.11
N LEU A 132 2.43 -5.17 4.85
CA LEU A 132 3.50 -5.78 4.07
C LEU A 132 4.68 -4.81 3.86
N TYR A 133 4.39 -3.52 3.79
CA TYR A 133 5.40 -2.47 3.50
C TYR A 133 5.74 -1.62 4.72
N PHE A 134 4.81 -1.46 5.63
CA PHE A 134 4.93 -0.60 6.82
C PHE A 134 4.65 -1.44 8.07
N ASP A 135 5.71 -1.75 8.80
CA ASP A 135 5.62 -2.54 10.02
C ASP A 135 5.06 -1.73 11.19
N ASN A 136 4.85 -2.40 12.32
CA ASN A 136 4.31 -1.76 13.52
C ASN A 136 5.20 -0.62 14.04
N LEU A 137 6.51 -0.80 13.98
CA LEU A 137 7.46 0.23 14.41
C LEU A 137 7.30 1.49 13.56
N TYR A 138 7.24 1.33 12.24
CA TYR A 138 7.03 2.44 11.30
C TYR A 138 5.73 3.19 11.61
N CYS A 139 4.63 2.47 11.71
CA CYS A 139 3.31 3.06 11.98
C CYS A 139 3.23 3.73 13.35
N ASN A 140 3.81 3.13 14.38
CA ASN A 140 3.82 3.69 15.72
C ASN A 140 4.63 4.98 15.81
N LEU A 141 5.77 5.05 15.14
CA LEU A 141 6.59 6.27 15.09
C LEU A 141 5.89 7.39 14.31
N VAL A 142 5.23 7.06 13.22
CA VAL A 142 4.42 8.03 12.46
C VAL A 142 3.27 8.57 13.32
N GLU A 143 2.58 7.69 14.04
CA GLU A 143 1.51 8.09 14.96
C GLU A 143 2.01 9.03 16.06
N ALA A 144 3.14 8.71 16.68
CA ALA A 144 3.76 9.57 17.67
C ALA A 144 4.13 10.95 17.09
N GLY A 145 4.64 10.98 15.87
CA GLY A 145 4.95 12.21 15.15
C GLY A 145 3.73 13.07 14.83
N GLU A 146 2.64 12.43 14.42
CA GLU A 146 1.37 13.13 14.19
C GLU A 146 0.82 13.76 15.47
N GLN A 147 0.83 13.01 16.56
CA GLN A 147 0.31 13.48 17.86
C GLN A 147 1.15 14.60 18.46
N ALA A 148 2.45 14.55 18.30
CA ALA A 148 3.38 15.53 18.84
C ALA A 148 3.62 16.73 17.91
N GLY A 149 3.14 16.70 16.66
CA GLY A 149 3.39 17.75 15.68
C GLY A 149 4.83 17.79 15.14
N ILE A 150 5.55 16.68 15.23
CA ILE A 150 6.95 16.56 14.79
C ILE A 150 7.12 15.45 13.73
N LEU A 151 6.13 15.29 12.85
CA LEU A 151 6.12 14.24 11.86
C LEU A 151 7.34 14.27 10.94
N ASP A 152 7.79 15.46 10.54
CA ASP A 152 8.99 15.66 9.73
C ASP A 152 10.24 15.09 10.39
N GLN A 153 10.43 15.31 11.68
CA GLN A 153 11.56 14.78 12.45
C GLN A 153 11.51 13.25 12.57
N LEU A 154 10.33 12.69 12.80
CA LEU A 154 10.19 11.24 12.93
C LEU A 154 10.35 10.53 11.59
N LEU A 155 9.87 11.11 10.51
CA LEU A 155 10.11 10.58 9.16
C LEU A 155 11.61 10.59 8.81
N ASP A 156 12.33 11.62 9.22
CA ASP A 156 13.79 11.69 9.05
C ASP A 156 14.51 10.55 9.81
N ARG A 157 14.14 10.32 11.05
CA ARG A 157 14.68 9.21 11.85
C ARG A 157 14.34 7.85 11.24
N LEU A 158 13.12 7.67 10.77
CA LEU A 158 12.71 6.46 10.06
C LEU A 158 13.51 6.24 8.78
N ALA A 159 13.73 7.29 8.01
CA ALA A 159 14.55 7.23 6.79
C ALA A 159 15.98 6.79 7.11
N VAL A 160 16.61 7.36 8.12
CA VAL A 160 17.94 6.96 8.58
C VAL A 160 17.97 5.49 9.00
N TYR A 161 17.00 5.07 9.80
CA TYR A 161 16.89 3.68 10.26
C TYR A 161 16.75 2.70 9.10
N MET A 162 15.86 2.99 8.15
CA MET A 162 15.63 2.13 6.98
C MET A 162 16.83 2.09 6.05
N GLU A 163 17.51 3.19 5.85
CA GLU A 163 18.73 3.27 5.05
C GLU A 163 19.84 2.41 5.65
N LYS A 164 20.04 2.47 6.96
CA LYS A 164 21.00 1.63 7.68
C LYS A 164 20.65 0.16 7.59
N THR A 165 19.39 -0.19 7.78
CA THR A 165 18.90 -1.58 7.69
C THR A 165 19.07 -2.13 6.28
N ALA A 166 18.74 -1.36 5.25
CA ALA A 166 18.92 -1.74 3.86
C ALA A 166 20.40 -1.91 3.50
N ALA A 167 21.28 -1.02 3.98
CA ALA A 167 22.73 -1.12 3.78
C ALA A 167 23.31 -2.39 4.43
N ILE A 168 22.89 -2.74 5.65
CA ILE A 168 23.32 -3.96 6.34
C ILE A 168 22.88 -5.20 5.57
N LYS A 169 21.62 -5.27 5.13
CA LYS A 169 21.12 -6.38 4.32
C LYS A 169 21.86 -6.51 3.00
N SER A 170 22.12 -5.40 2.32
CA SER A 170 22.88 -5.39 1.08
C SER A 170 24.32 -5.89 1.29
N THR A 171 24.98 -5.49 2.36
CA THR A 171 26.31 -5.95 2.71
C THR A 171 26.35 -7.45 3.02
N ILE A 172 25.35 -7.97 3.71
CA ILE A 172 25.25 -9.40 4.04
C ILE A 172 24.99 -10.23 2.77
N THR A 173 24.12 -9.76 1.88
CA THR A 173 23.77 -10.47 0.64
C THR A 173 24.82 -10.33 -0.45
N SER A 174 25.59 -9.26 -0.46
CA SER A 174 26.65 -9.00 -1.46
C SER A 174 28.03 -9.43 -1.00
N ALA A 175 28.20 -9.87 0.25
CA ALA A 175 29.47 -10.42 0.71
C ALA A 175 29.78 -11.68 -0.10
N PRO A 176 30.84 -11.67 -0.94
CA PRO A 176 31.18 -12.87 -1.68
C PRO A 176 31.57 -13.96 -0.70
N MET A 177 30.85 -15.05 -0.73
CA MET A 177 31.34 -16.29 -0.13
C MET A 177 32.55 -16.73 -0.92
N HIS A 178 33.72 -16.26 -0.56
CA HIS A 178 34.95 -16.88 -1.00
C HIS A 178 35.17 -18.13 -0.15
N PRO A 179 35.09 -19.32 -0.75
CA PRO A 179 35.61 -20.48 -0.08
C PRO A 179 37.11 -20.27 0.15
N PRO A 180 37.62 -20.66 1.30
CA PRO A 180 39.05 -20.57 1.58
C PRO A 180 39.86 -21.46 0.61
#